data_300acf95a4950c4ab49bbcd38c8f5bb0
#
_entry.id   300acf95a4950c4ab49bbcd38c8f5bb0
#
_cell.length_a   1.000
_cell.length_b   1.000
_cell.length_c   1.000
_cell.angle_alpha   90.00
_cell.angle_beta   90.00
_cell.angle_gamma   90.00
#
_symmetry.space_group_name_H-M   'P 1'
#
loop_
_entity.id
_entity.type
_entity.pdbx_description
1 polymer ?
#
loop_
_entity_poly.entity_id
_entity_poly.type
_entity_poly.pdbx_seq_one_letter_code
_entity_poly.pdbx_strand_id
1 'polypeptide(L)'
;DQLSDKNILPIPFANAALWMIPVSVLKKVGGFSPLFYHYGEDKDFVNRLTYHDYQVGYSPRVFGNHDREYRPLTHQVFLRTEYVYHLSEYANIHHNGLKAFGYGVLAPMKKCLVALFKRKASLSKDYFHMTFQLLRRSKEVCFYRKTNRLSNPHYIQ
;
A
#
# COMPACT_ATOMS: atom_id res chain seq x y z
N ASP A 1 10.89 17.90 26.79
CA ASP A 1 10.49 18.97 25.88
C ASP A 1 9.31 18.47 25.08
N GLN A 2 8.12 18.90 25.48
CA GLN A 2 6.90 18.67 24.73
C GLN A 2 7.01 19.49 23.45
N LEU A 3 7.19 18.83 22.32
CA LEU A 3 6.94 19.41 21.00
C LEU A 3 5.51 19.93 21.03
N SER A 4 5.33 21.24 21.13
CA SER A 4 4.00 21.82 21.19
C SER A 4 3.26 21.46 19.92
N ASP A 5 2.06 20.94 20.03
CA ASP A 5 1.17 20.47 18.95
C ASP A 5 0.92 21.48 17.82
N LYS A 6 1.30 22.74 18.03
CA LYS A 6 1.11 23.83 17.05
C LYS A 6 2.01 23.78 15.81
N ASN A 7 2.93 22.81 15.73
CA ASN A 7 3.90 22.71 14.63
C ASN A 7 3.79 21.45 13.77
N ILE A 8 2.78 20.62 14.02
CA ILE A 8 2.52 19.42 13.24
C ILE A 8 1.21 19.60 12.49
N LEU A 9 1.26 19.50 11.18
CA LEU A 9 0.09 19.61 10.32
C LEU A 9 -0.42 18.21 9.95
N PRO A 10 -1.70 17.88 10.15
CA PRO A 10 -2.25 16.61 9.73
C PRO A 10 -2.24 16.50 8.21
N ILE A 11 -1.80 15.35 7.70
CA ILE A 11 -1.79 15.04 6.28
C ILE A 11 -2.37 13.65 6.03
N PRO A 12 -2.98 13.40 4.87
CA PRO A 12 -3.60 12.10 4.59
C PRO A 12 -2.57 11.00 4.35
N PHE A 13 -1.38 11.35 3.88
CA PHE A 13 -0.35 10.40 3.50
C PHE A 13 1.03 11.05 3.42
N ALA A 14 2.07 10.30 3.76
CA ALA A 14 3.47 10.59 3.50
C ALA A 14 4.18 9.33 3.02
N ASN A 15 5.15 9.47 2.12
CA ASN A 15 6.04 8.37 1.76
C ASN A 15 6.99 8.04 2.92
N ALA A 16 7.35 6.77 3.08
CA ALA A 16 8.24 6.29 4.14
C ALA A 16 9.72 6.64 3.91
N ALA A 17 10.02 7.84 3.41
CA ALA A 17 11.40 8.30 3.21
C ALA A 17 12.05 8.72 4.53
N LEU A 18 11.30 9.43 5.38
CA LEU A 18 11.73 9.88 6.70
C LEU A 18 10.53 9.93 7.64
N TRP A 19 10.37 8.92 8.46
CA TRP A 19 9.29 8.82 9.44
C TRP A 19 9.84 8.76 10.86
N MET A 20 9.14 9.41 11.76
CA MET A 20 9.29 9.21 13.19
C MET A 20 8.01 8.57 13.72
N ILE A 21 8.11 7.39 14.28
CA ILE A 21 6.96 6.62 14.75
C ILE A 21 7.18 6.26 16.22
N PRO A 22 6.26 6.63 17.13
CA PRO A 22 6.34 6.20 18.52
C PRO A 22 6.31 4.67 18.64
N VAL A 23 7.15 4.09 19.49
CA VAL A 23 7.20 2.63 19.69
C VAL A 23 5.86 2.07 20.17
N SER A 24 5.09 2.83 20.96
CA SER A 24 3.74 2.46 21.37
C SER A 24 2.78 2.27 20.19
N VAL A 25 2.90 3.10 19.15
CA VAL A 25 2.12 2.98 17.90
C VAL A 25 2.54 1.72 17.14
N LEU A 26 3.85 1.48 17.00
CA LEU A 26 4.35 0.26 16.38
C LEU A 26 3.89 -1.01 17.11
N LYS A 27 3.89 -1.00 18.44
CA LYS A 27 3.37 -2.13 19.24
C LYS A 27 1.88 -2.36 19.02
N LYS A 28 1.09 -1.33 18.79
CA LYS A 28 -0.36 -1.44 18.58
C LYS A 28 -0.73 -1.78 17.14
N VAL A 29 -0.11 -1.13 16.16
CA VAL A 29 -0.43 -1.25 14.73
C VAL A 29 0.43 -2.30 14.03
N GLY A 30 1.55 -2.67 14.61
CA GLY A 30 2.58 -3.51 14.00
C GLY A 30 3.57 -2.72 13.14
N GLY A 31 4.58 -3.40 12.63
CA GLY A 31 5.54 -2.87 11.66
C GLY A 31 5.00 -2.91 10.22
N PHE A 32 5.88 -2.93 9.25
CA PHE A 32 5.50 -3.10 7.83
C PHE A 32 4.96 -4.51 7.56
N SER A 33 3.88 -4.59 6.79
CA SER A 33 3.25 -5.87 6.46
C SER A 33 4.14 -6.70 5.52
N PRO A 34 4.39 -7.98 5.83
CA PRO A 34 5.15 -8.89 4.97
C PRO A 34 4.49 -9.13 3.60
N LEU A 35 3.24 -8.70 3.43
CA LEU A 35 2.53 -8.75 2.15
C LEU A 35 3.25 -7.93 1.07
N PHE A 36 3.96 -6.88 1.47
CA PHE A 36 4.70 -5.97 0.60
C PHE A 36 6.21 -6.15 0.78
N TYR A 37 6.88 -6.65 -0.26
CA TYR A 37 8.34 -6.79 -0.24
C TYR A 37 9.03 -5.44 -0.49
N HIS A 38 8.50 -4.62 -1.41
CA HIS A 38 9.06 -3.33 -1.79
C HIS A 38 8.02 -2.53 -2.56
N TYR A 39 7.73 -1.32 -2.09
CA TYR A 39 6.64 -0.44 -2.48
C TYR A 39 5.24 -0.89 -2.03
N GLY A 40 4.45 0.05 -1.57
CA GLY A 40 3.10 -0.14 -1.07
C GLY A 40 3.02 -0.42 0.42
N GLU A 41 4.16 -0.73 1.07
CA GLU A 41 4.27 -0.91 2.52
C GLU A 41 3.90 0.36 3.29
N ASP A 42 4.27 1.53 2.77
CA ASP A 42 3.95 2.83 3.33
C ASP A 42 2.44 3.12 3.28
N LYS A 43 1.81 2.87 2.13
CA LYS A 43 0.36 3.02 1.97
C LYS A 43 -0.42 2.06 2.86
N ASP A 44 0.01 0.80 2.95
CA ASP A 44 -0.59 -0.18 3.86
C ASP A 44 -0.45 0.25 5.31
N PHE A 45 0.74 0.71 5.71
CA PHE A 45 0.98 1.17 7.08
C PHE A 45 0.11 2.38 7.45
N VAL A 46 0.00 3.38 6.57
CA VAL A 46 -0.88 4.54 6.78
C VAL A 46 -2.35 4.13 6.85
N ASN A 47 -2.81 3.19 6.01
CA ASN A 47 -4.16 2.65 6.09
C ASN A 47 -4.42 1.97 7.44
N ARG A 48 -3.44 1.27 8.01
CA ARG A 48 -3.56 0.66 9.34
C ARG A 48 -3.55 1.70 10.45
N LEU A 49 -2.68 2.71 10.36
CA LEU A 49 -2.68 3.83 11.30
C LEU A 49 -4.07 4.48 11.40
N THR A 50 -4.63 4.87 10.25
CA THR A 50 -5.94 5.55 10.21
C THR A 50 -7.09 4.63 10.63
N TYR A 51 -7.00 3.33 10.38
CA TYR A 51 -7.98 2.35 10.86
C TYR A 51 -7.99 2.20 12.39
N HIS A 52 -6.83 2.40 13.03
CA HIS A 52 -6.66 2.35 14.47
C HIS A 52 -6.69 3.74 15.13
N ASP A 53 -7.34 4.71 14.48
CA ASP A 53 -7.57 6.08 14.97
C ASP A 53 -6.30 6.92 15.20
N TYR A 54 -5.21 6.59 14.50
CA TYR A 54 -4.02 7.42 14.45
C TYR A 54 -4.03 8.36 13.23
N GLN A 55 -3.30 9.46 13.35
CA GLN A 55 -3.12 10.42 12.27
C GLN A 55 -1.66 10.51 11.85
N VAL A 56 -1.43 10.81 10.59
CA VAL A 56 -0.12 11.16 10.06
C VAL A 56 0.05 12.67 10.13
N GLY A 57 1.17 13.12 10.68
CA GLY A 57 1.49 14.53 10.80
C GLY A 57 2.76 14.89 10.03
N TYR A 58 2.79 16.08 9.47
CA TYR A 58 3.95 16.69 8.83
C TYR A 58 4.52 17.80 9.68
N SER A 59 5.82 17.75 9.97
CA SER A 59 6.54 18.83 10.64
C SER A 59 7.30 19.68 9.61
N PRO A 60 6.95 20.96 9.42
CA PRO A 60 7.64 21.84 8.48
C PRO A 60 9.02 22.29 8.96
N ARG A 61 9.37 22.00 10.22
CA ARG A 61 10.65 22.40 10.82
C ARG A 61 11.76 21.36 10.64
N VAL A 62 11.40 20.15 10.22
CA VAL A 62 12.35 19.05 10.01
C VAL A 62 12.33 18.66 8.57
N PHE A 63 13.48 18.65 7.94
CA PHE A 63 13.62 18.24 6.55
C PHE A 63 14.81 17.31 6.38
N GLY A 64 14.74 16.45 5.40
CA GLY A 64 15.83 15.58 4.96
C GLY A 64 15.93 15.61 3.44
N ASN A 65 17.14 15.58 2.92
CA ASN A 65 17.36 15.43 1.49
C ASN A 65 17.24 13.95 1.14
N HIS A 66 16.26 13.64 0.31
CA HIS A 66 16.11 12.32 -0.27
C HIS A 66 16.75 12.30 -1.65
N ASP A 67 18.03 11.91 -1.71
CA ASP A 67 18.75 11.76 -2.96
C ASP A 67 18.18 10.57 -3.73
N ARG A 68 17.36 10.89 -4.74
CA ARG A 68 16.69 9.89 -5.56
C ARG A 68 17.20 9.96 -6.98
N GLU A 69 17.93 8.94 -7.40
CA GLU A 69 18.31 8.78 -8.78
C GLU A 69 17.11 8.79 -9.72
N TYR A 70 17.25 9.50 -10.84
CA TYR A 70 16.24 9.45 -11.90
C TYR A 70 16.16 8.02 -12.47
N ARG A 71 14.98 7.43 -12.39
CA ARG A 71 14.70 6.11 -12.97
C ARG A 71 13.75 6.28 -14.15
N PRO A 72 14.16 5.87 -15.36
CA PRO A 72 13.28 5.95 -16.52
C PRO A 72 12.05 5.07 -16.33
N LEU A 73 10.92 5.57 -16.81
CA LEU A 73 9.66 4.81 -16.79
C LEU A 73 9.70 3.72 -17.85
N THR A 74 10.19 2.54 -17.49
CA THR A 74 10.17 1.36 -18.35
C THR A 74 8.82 0.64 -18.24
N HIS A 75 8.54 -0.24 -19.23
CA HIS A 75 7.36 -1.10 -19.19
C HIS A 75 7.31 -1.97 -17.90
N GLN A 76 8.44 -2.47 -17.45
CA GLN A 76 8.53 -3.24 -16.20
C GLN A 76 8.21 -2.41 -14.96
N VAL A 77 8.72 -1.17 -14.90
CA VAL A 77 8.40 -0.23 -13.80
C VAL A 77 6.90 0.08 -13.81
N PHE A 78 6.31 0.32 -14.99
CA PHE A 78 4.88 0.52 -15.11
C PHE A 78 4.08 -0.68 -14.58
N LEU A 79 4.38 -1.90 -15.02
CA LEU A 79 3.67 -3.11 -14.57
C LEU A 79 3.83 -3.35 -13.07
N ARG A 80 5.02 -3.09 -12.53
CA ARG A 80 5.25 -3.18 -11.08
C ARG A 80 4.41 -2.17 -10.30
N THR A 81 4.33 -0.93 -10.76
CA THR A 81 3.51 0.11 -10.13
C THR A 81 2.03 -0.25 -10.15
N GLU A 82 1.54 -0.77 -11.29
CA GLU A 82 0.17 -1.28 -11.43
C GLU A 82 -0.12 -2.44 -10.46
N TYR A 83 0.80 -3.40 -10.39
CA TYR A 83 0.68 -4.53 -9.47
C TYR A 83 0.61 -4.07 -8.00
N VAL A 84 1.53 -3.20 -7.59
CA VAL A 84 1.56 -2.64 -6.22
C VAL A 84 0.28 -1.87 -5.93
N TYR A 85 -0.20 -1.06 -6.87
CA TYR A 85 -1.47 -0.35 -6.72
C TYR A 85 -2.63 -1.31 -6.46
N HIS A 86 -2.81 -2.33 -7.30
CA HIS A 86 -3.89 -3.28 -7.15
C HIS A 86 -3.75 -4.13 -5.88
N LEU A 87 -2.54 -4.52 -5.50
CA LEU A 87 -2.29 -5.23 -4.25
C LEU A 87 -2.61 -4.35 -3.03
N SER A 88 -2.21 -3.07 -3.04
CA SER A 88 -2.51 -2.12 -1.97
C SER A 88 -4.01 -1.90 -1.78
N GLU A 89 -4.76 -1.76 -2.87
CA GLU A 89 -6.22 -1.64 -2.81
C GLU A 89 -6.89 -2.95 -2.36
N TYR A 90 -6.34 -4.10 -2.77
CA TYR A 90 -6.81 -5.40 -2.33
C TYR A 90 -6.58 -5.62 -0.83
N ALA A 91 -5.43 -5.21 -0.34
CA ALA A 91 -5.06 -5.31 1.08
C ALA A 91 -5.71 -4.24 1.96
N ASN A 92 -6.25 -3.17 1.39
CA ASN A 92 -6.79 -2.04 2.14
C ASN A 92 -7.90 -2.47 3.10
N ILE A 93 -7.65 -2.31 4.41
CA ILE A 93 -8.55 -2.77 5.46
C ILE A 93 -9.80 -1.90 5.65
N HIS A 94 -9.83 -0.68 5.10
CA HIS A 94 -11.01 0.17 5.06
C HIS A 94 -12.06 -0.33 4.04
N HIS A 95 -11.65 -1.14 3.06
CA HIS A 95 -12.59 -1.71 2.11
C HIS A 95 -13.31 -2.92 2.74
N ASN A 96 -14.58 -3.14 2.38
CA ASN A 96 -15.21 -4.43 2.60
C ASN A 96 -14.61 -5.48 1.66
N GLY A 97 -14.91 -6.77 1.88
CA GLY A 97 -14.31 -7.87 1.09
C GLY A 97 -14.61 -7.78 -0.41
N LEU A 98 -15.84 -7.39 -0.76
CA LEU A 98 -16.27 -7.28 -2.15
C LEU A 98 -15.55 -6.14 -2.89
N LYS A 99 -15.48 -4.96 -2.25
CA LYS A 99 -14.75 -3.80 -2.79
C LYS A 99 -13.26 -4.09 -2.94
N ALA A 100 -12.65 -4.73 -1.95
CA ALA A 100 -11.25 -5.14 -2.02
C ALA A 100 -10.98 -6.10 -3.18
N PHE A 101 -11.81 -7.13 -3.33
CA PHE A 101 -11.72 -8.08 -4.45
C PHE A 101 -11.94 -7.37 -5.80
N GLY A 102 -12.88 -6.44 -5.86
CA GLY A 102 -13.13 -5.61 -7.05
C GLY A 102 -11.88 -4.86 -7.50
N TYR A 103 -11.21 -4.16 -6.60
CA TYR A 103 -9.97 -3.42 -6.94
C TYR A 103 -8.76 -4.32 -7.17
N GLY A 104 -8.64 -5.41 -6.41
CA GLY A 104 -7.50 -6.31 -6.49
C GLY A 104 -7.53 -7.26 -7.67
N VAL A 105 -8.71 -7.78 -8.03
CA VAL A 105 -8.83 -8.85 -9.03
C VAL A 105 -9.66 -8.40 -10.24
N LEU A 106 -10.85 -7.84 -10.03
CA LEU A 106 -11.74 -7.50 -11.16
C LEU A 106 -11.22 -6.29 -11.95
N ALA A 107 -10.59 -5.31 -11.31
CA ALA A 107 -10.08 -4.13 -12.00
C ALA A 107 -8.94 -4.46 -12.98
N PRO A 108 -7.88 -5.21 -12.60
CA PRO A 108 -6.87 -5.63 -13.58
C PRO A 108 -7.45 -6.59 -14.65
N MET A 109 -8.42 -7.44 -14.32
CA MET A 109 -9.13 -8.26 -15.33
C MET A 109 -9.87 -7.37 -16.34
N LYS A 110 -10.57 -6.32 -15.87
CA LYS A 110 -11.18 -5.33 -16.76
C LYS A 110 -10.14 -4.68 -17.68
N LYS A 111 -8.97 -4.28 -17.13
CA LYS A 111 -7.87 -3.71 -17.94
C LYS A 111 -7.36 -4.71 -19.00
N CYS A 112 -7.28 -6.01 -18.65
CA CYS A 112 -6.95 -7.08 -19.58
C CYS A 112 -7.93 -7.11 -20.78
N LEU A 113 -9.22 -7.14 -20.51
CA LEU A 113 -10.26 -7.17 -21.54
C LEU A 113 -10.23 -5.90 -22.41
N VAL A 114 -10.10 -4.74 -21.79
CA VAL A 114 -9.99 -3.46 -22.53
C VAL A 114 -8.76 -3.45 -23.44
N ALA A 115 -7.62 -3.96 -22.97
CA ALA A 115 -6.42 -4.07 -23.79
C ALA A 115 -6.63 -5.04 -24.97
N LEU A 116 -7.33 -6.15 -24.74
CA LEU A 116 -7.68 -7.11 -25.79
C LEU A 116 -8.56 -6.47 -26.89
N PHE A 117 -9.64 -5.78 -26.50
CA PHE A 117 -10.50 -5.05 -27.44
C PHE A 117 -9.75 -3.97 -28.23
N LYS A 118 -8.75 -3.33 -27.60
CA LYS A 118 -7.86 -2.35 -28.27
C LYS A 118 -6.74 -3.00 -29.09
N ARG A 119 -6.76 -4.30 -29.29
CA ARG A 119 -5.75 -5.09 -30.03
C ARG A 119 -4.31 -4.93 -29.46
N LYS A 120 -4.19 -4.63 -28.17
CA LYS A 120 -2.91 -4.53 -27.46
C LYS A 120 -2.60 -5.87 -26.77
N ALA A 121 -2.29 -6.90 -27.58
CA ALA A 121 -2.17 -8.28 -27.10
C ALA A 121 -1.11 -8.46 -25.99
N SER A 122 0.05 -7.81 -26.09
CA SER A 122 1.09 -7.87 -25.05
C SER A 122 0.57 -7.33 -23.74
N LEU A 123 -0.01 -6.14 -23.73
CA LEU A 123 -0.55 -5.51 -22.53
C LEU A 123 -1.71 -6.31 -21.91
N SER A 124 -2.55 -6.93 -22.75
CA SER A 124 -3.61 -7.83 -22.30
C SER A 124 -3.05 -9.04 -21.58
N LYS A 125 -2.00 -9.67 -22.12
CA LYS A 125 -1.28 -10.79 -21.49
C LYS A 125 -0.69 -10.37 -20.13
N ASP A 126 -0.10 -9.19 -20.04
CA ASP A 126 0.48 -8.68 -18.80
C ASP A 126 -0.59 -8.50 -17.70
N TYR A 127 -1.73 -7.88 -18.03
CA TYR A 127 -2.84 -7.75 -17.07
C TYR A 127 -3.50 -9.08 -16.72
N PHE A 128 -3.58 -10.01 -17.63
CA PHE A 128 -4.05 -11.36 -17.33
C PHE A 128 -3.14 -12.05 -16.31
N HIS A 129 -1.83 -11.99 -16.55
CA HIS A 129 -0.83 -12.56 -15.62
C HIS A 129 -0.90 -11.89 -14.25
N MET A 130 -0.97 -10.56 -14.21
CA MET A 130 -1.14 -9.78 -12.98
C MET A 130 -2.41 -10.20 -12.21
N THR A 131 -3.53 -10.32 -12.90
CA THR A 131 -4.81 -10.76 -12.30
C THR A 131 -4.66 -12.14 -11.66
N PHE A 132 -4.03 -13.06 -12.38
CA PHE A 132 -3.81 -14.42 -11.88
C PHE A 132 -2.88 -14.45 -10.65
N GLN A 133 -1.81 -13.65 -10.66
CA GLN A 133 -0.93 -13.51 -9.50
C GLN A 133 -1.69 -12.98 -8.27
N LEU A 134 -2.50 -11.94 -8.42
CA LEU A 134 -3.30 -11.35 -7.33
C LEU A 134 -4.36 -12.35 -6.82
N LEU A 135 -4.99 -13.08 -7.74
CA LEU A 135 -5.96 -14.13 -7.38
C LEU A 135 -5.32 -15.26 -6.56
N ARG A 136 -4.13 -15.71 -6.94
CA ARG A 136 -3.37 -16.73 -6.17
C ARG A 136 -3.02 -16.26 -4.76
N ARG A 137 -2.81 -14.97 -4.57
CA ARG A 137 -2.52 -14.36 -3.25
C ARG A 137 -3.76 -14.07 -2.41
N SER A 138 -4.96 -14.40 -2.87
CA SER A 138 -6.22 -14.06 -2.17
C SER A 138 -6.27 -14.58 -0.74
N LYS A 139 -5.81 -15.79 -0.48
CA LYS A 139 -5.76 -16.36 0.88
C LYS A 139 -4.83 -15.54 1.79
N GLU A 140 -3.65 -15.19 1.28
CA GLU A 140 -2.66 -14.38 1.98
C GLU A 140 -3.20 -12.98 2.26
N VAL A 141 -3.77 -12.31 1.25
CA VAL A 141 -4.40 -10.99 1.41
C VAL A 141 -5.52 -11.03 2.44
N CYS A 142 -6.41 -12.02 2.38
CA CYS A 142 -7.49 -12.17 3.36
C CYS A 142 -6.95 -12.38 4.78
N PHE A 143 -5.90 -13.17 4.94
CA PHE A 143 -5.24 -13.37 6.23
C PHE A 143 -4.70 -12.06 6.79
N TYR A 144 -3.89 -11.32 6.02
CA TYR A 144 -3.33 -10.04 6.47
C TYR A 144 -4.39 -8.97 6.70
N ARG A 145 -5.43 -8.89 5.88
CA ARG A 145 -6.56 -7.99 6.11
C ARG A 145 -7.26 -8.26 7.44
N LYS A 146 -7.46 -9.53 7.79
CA LYS A 146 -8.04 -9.92 9.07
C LYS A 146 -7.12 -9.58 10.24
N THR A 147 -5.83 -9.92 10.12
CA THR A 147 -4.81 -9.67 11.15
C THR A 147 -4.61 -8.18 11.39
N ASN A 148 -4.52 -7.39 10.31
CA ASN A 148 -4.29 -5.95 10.37
C ASN A 148 -5.44 -5.13 11.00
N ARG A 149 -6.64 -5.71 11.10
CA ARG A 149 -7.76 -5.12 11.82
C ARG A 149 -7.70 -5.35 13.33
N LEU A 150 -6.89 -6.28 13.77
CA LEU A 150 -6.67 -6.54 15.18
C LEU A 150 -5.60 -5.58 15.71
N SER A 151 -5.72 -5.18 16.98
CA SER A 151 -4.62 -4.50 17.67
C SER A 151 -3.51 -5.50 17.93
N ASN A 152 -2.25 -5.06 17.73
CA ASN A 152 -1.04 -5.87 17.93
C ASN A 152 -0.83 -7.02 16.91
N PRO A 153 -0.83 -6.74 15.60
CA PRO A 153 -0.35 -7.70 14.63
C PRO A 153 1.17 -7.86 14.79
N HIS A 154 1.64 -9.10 14.93
CA HIS A 154 3.02 -9.45 15.21
C HIS A 154 3.97 -9.26 14.00
N TYR A 155 4.22 -8.02 13.57
CA TYR A 155 5.20 -7.71 12.51
C TYR A 155 6.50 -7.09 13.06
N ILE A 156 6.62 -7.00 14.39
CA ILE A 156 7.86 -6.61 15.08
C ILE A 156 8.36 -7.86 15.76
N GLN A 157 9.40 -8.43 15.21
CA GLN A 157 10.21 -9.45 15.87
C GLN A 157 11.31 -8.78 16.68
#